data_4c7c9143a40a6e66b6faf58d66079903
#
_entry.id   4c7c9143a40a6e66b6faf58d66079903
#
_cell.length_a   1.000
_cell.length_b   1.000
_cell.length_c   1.000
_cell.angle_alpha   90.00
_cell.angle_beta   90.00
_cell.angle_gamma   90.00
#
_symmetry.space_group_name_H-M   'P 1'
#
loop_
_entity.id
_entity.type
_entity.pdbx_description
1 polymer ?
#
loop_
_entity_poly.entity_id
_entity_poly.type
_entity_poly.pdbx_seq_one_letter_code
_entity_poly.pdbx_strand_id
1 'polypeptide(L)'
;MDSEAQARFDLIASNLQEFLNPEIIEKILIEKRSPRVYWGTATTGRPHIGYFLPALKIAQLLKADCEVTVLLADIHGFLDNLKAPLELVDNRAIYYRNVVTALVQSVGVDTSKLNFVLGSSYQKSPEYVMDVYRMASMVSESAAKKAGAEVVKQTGNAPLSGLLYPILQVLDEQHLNADCQLGGVDQRKLFTHNPYSAATEWLPKLGYSVRAHIMNPMMAGLGGQKMSSSDGADAKIDLLDTAEAVAKKIKKAECFPKIVEDNGVLSIVENILFPAAVLNGHGEFRVERRDAEPLVYTSIAQVKEDYAKDLLTPQILKPAVSAAMVSLMAPIQAAYEASADWQEITLKAYPPPVVHKKVKKVKDRGSRFPGAKQENAKPEEAKPAEDAPTEQLAQTSI
;
A
#
# COMPACT_ATOMS: atom_id res chain seq x y z
N MET A 1 -5.33 22.31 25.75
CA MET A 1 -4.41 22.70 24.65
C MET A 1 -4.58 24.20 24.38
N ASP A 2 -3.51 24.89 24.01
CA ASP A 2 -3.63 26.25 23.45
C ASP A 2 -4.19 26.17 22.00
N SER A 3 -4.49 27.35 21.38
CA SER A 3 -5.11 27.39 20.04
C SER A 3 -4.23 26.79 18.95
N GLU A 4 -2.91 26.90 19.07
CA GLU A 4 -1.96 26.33 18.12
C GLU A 4 -1.93 24.79 18.22
N ALA A 5 -1.80 24.26 19.43
CA ALA A 5 -1.83 22.82 19.68
C ALA A 5 -3.18 22.22 19.25
N GLN A 6 -4.30 22.94 19.46
CA GLN A 6 -5.62 22.48 19.00
C GLN A 6 -5.68 22.43 17.46
N ALA A 7 -5.22 23.44 16.77
CA ALA A 7 -5.21 23.46 15.30
C ALA A 7 -4.34 22.31 14.73
N ARG A 8 -3.19 22.03 15.35
CA ARG A 8 -2.34 20.89 14.98
C ARG A 8 -3.06 19.56 15.21
N PHE A 9 -3.72 19.41 16.38
CA PHE A 9 -4.49 18.22 16.69
C PHE A 9 -5.65 18.00 15.70
N ASP A 10 -6.41 19.04 15.39
CA ASP A 10 -7.54 18.97 14.45
C ASP A 10 -7.07 18.54 13.05
N LEU A 11 -5.90 19.02 12.62
CA LEU A 11 -5.30 18.60 11.35
C LEU A 11 -4.84 17.12 11.39
N ILE A 12 -4.26 16.66 12.49
CA ILE A 12 -3.90 15.25 12.69
C ILE A 12 -5.15 14.38 12.68
N ALA A 13 -6.22 14.80 13.34
CA ALA A 13 -7.48 14.04 13.46
C ALA A 13 -8.36 14.11 12.20
N SER A 14 -8.10 15.03 11.25
CA SER A 14 -8.94 15.21 10.06
C SER A 14 -8.92 14.00 9.13
N ASN A 15 -10.05 13.73 8.45
CA ASN A 15 -10.19 12.69 7.41
C ASN A 15 -9.78 11.27 7.85
N LEU A 16 -9.90 10.94 9.15
CA LEU A 16 -9.66 9.61 9.67
C LEU A 16 -10.96 8.81 9.78
N GLN A 17 -10.86 7.51 9.60
CA GLN A 17 -11.94 6.57 9.94
C GLN A 17 -11.97 6.32 11.45
N GLU A 18 -10.80 6.21 12.09
CA GLU A 18 -10.66 5.95 13.51
C GLU A 18 -9.35 6.54 14.05
N PHE A 19 -9.39 7.00 15.31
CA PHE A 19 -8.23 7.47 16.04
C PHE A 19 -8.22 6.83 17.43
N LEU A 20 -7.22 6.02 17.72
CA LEU A 20 -7.05 5.31 19.00
C LEU A 20 -6.01 6.01 19.85
N ASN A 21 -6.26 6.07 21.14
CA ASN A 21 -5.41 6.69 22.18
C ASN A 21 -5.01 8.14 21.80
N PRO A 22 -5.97 9.00 21.40
CA PRO A 22 -5.69 10.38 20.97
C PRO A 22 -5.02 11.20 22.09
N GLU A 23 -5.27 10.87 23.37
CA GLU A 23 -4.70 11.52 24.54
C GLU A 23 -3.15 11.48 24.56
N ILE A 24 -2.54 10.50 23.88
CA ILE A 24 -1.08 10.44 23.72
C ILE A 24 -0.58 11.61 22.87
N ILE A 25 -1.28 11.88 21.76
CA ILE A 25 -0.93 12.99 20.85
C ILE A 25 -1.26 14.34 21.50
N GLU A 26 -2.41 14.46 22.18
CA GLU A 26 -2.79 15.66 22.92
C GLU A 26 -1.71 16.04 23.93
N LYS A 27 -1.24 15.08 24.72
CA LYS A 27 -0.17 15.30 25.70
C LYS A 27 1.13 15.80 25.05
N ILE A 28 1.55 15.19 23.93
CA ILE A 28 2.73 15.58 23.18
C ILE A 28 2.64 17.02 22.70
N LEU A 29 1.46 17.42 22.17
CA LEU A 29 1.23 18.77 21.70
C LEU A 29 1.19 19.80 22.83
N ILE A 30 0.62 19.45 23.99
CA ILE A 30 0.65 20.28 25.20
C ILE A 30 2.09 20.50 25.67
N GLU A 31 2.93 19.49 25.60
CA GLU A 31 4.37 19.55 25.90
C GLU A 31 5.18 20.31 24.82
N LYS A 32 4.52 20.84 23.78
CA LYS A 32 5.14 21.54 22.64
C LYS A 32 6.20 20.73 21.92
N ARG A 33 6.02 19.43 21.88
CA ARG A 33 6.87 18.48 21.15
C ARG A 33 6.21 18.13 19.80
N SER A 34 7.01 17.79 18.80
CA SER A 34 6.49 17.24 17.53
C SER A 34 6.19 15.75 17.69
N PRO A 35 4.95 15.30 17.38
CA PRO A 35 4.64 13.88 17.37
C PRO A 35 5.45 13.13 16.30
N ARG A 36 6.00 11.97 16.66
CA ARG A 36 6.70 11.07 15.74
C ARG A 36 5.71 10.03 15.21
N VAL A 37 5.42 10.12 13.94
CA VAL A 37 4.44 9.24 13.28
C VAL A 37 5.15 8.39 12.26
N TYR A 38 4.90 7.08 12.23
CA TYR A 38 5.36 6.26 11.12
C TYR A 38 4.20 5.66 10.33
N TRP A 39 4.45 5.46 9.05
CA TRP A 39 3.61 4.72 8.14
C TRP A 39 4.44 3.64 7.44
N GLY A 40 4.02 2.36 7.58
CA GLY A 40 4.68 1.23 6.94
C GLY A 40 3.98 0.86 5.63
N THR A 41 4.77 0.59 4.59
CA THR A 41 4.28 0.05 3.33
C THR A 41 5.09 -1.17 2.92
N ALA A 42 4.41 -2.32 2.77
CA ALA A 42 5.03 -3.53 2.24
C ALA A 42 5.29 -3.37 0.72
N THR A 43 6.55 -3.56 0.31
CA THR A 43 7.00 -3.31 -1.07
C THR A 43 6.65 -4.46 -2.01
N THR A 44 5.35 -4.76 -2.19
CA THR A 44 4.85 -5.92 -2.94
C THR A 44 4.50 -5.61 -4.39
N GLY A 45 3.29 -5.12 -4.65
CA GLY A 45 2.79 -4.77 -5.97
C GLY A 45 3.08 -3.33 -6.36
N ARG A 46 2.78 -2.94 -7.61
CA ARG A 46 2.91 -1.53 -8.03
C ARG A 46 1.88 -0.67 -7.31
N PRO A 47 2.30 0.46 -6.69
CA PRO A 47 1.40 1.43 -6.11
C PRO A 47 0.35 1.94 -7.12
N HIS A 48 -0.86 2.17 -6.62
CA HIS A 48 -2.01 2.64 -7.39
C HIS A 48 -2.61 3.89 -6.70
N ILE A 49 -3.64 4.48 -7.29
CA ILE A 49 -4.24 5.73 -6.76
C ILE A 49 -4.68 5.65 -5.29
N GLY A 50 -4.95 4.47 -4.74
CA GLY A 50 -5.22 4.29 -3.31
C GLY A 50 -4.08 4.75 -2.40
N TYR A 51 -2.86 4.85 -2.91
CA TYR A 51 -1.71 5.41 -2.19
C TYR A 51 -1.80 6.93 -1.96
N PHE A 52 -2.73 7.62 -2.64
CA PHE A 52 -3.03 9.01 -2.30
C PHE A 52 -3.59 9.15 -0.88
N LEU A 53 -4.34 8.17 -0.35
CA LEU A 53 -4.89 8.25 1.02
C LEU A 53 -3.78 8.42 2.07
N PRO A 54 -2.82 7.49 2.20
CA PRO A 54 -1.71 7.69 3.13
C PRO A 54 -0.85 8.91 2.78
N ALA A 55 -0.63 9.22 1.49
CA ALA A 55 0.17 10.38 1.09
C ALA A 55 -0.48 11.70 1.52
N LEU A 56 -1.80 11.85 1.35
CA LEU A 56 -2.57 13.02 1.82
C LEU A 56 -2.52 13.14 3.35
N LYS A 57 -2.63 12.02 4.06
CA LYS A 57 -2.49 12.02 5.53
C LYS A 57 -1.07 12.40 5.96
N ILE A 58 -0.05 11.86 5.30
CA ILE A 58 1.35 12.26 5.53
C ILE A 58 1.53 13.77 5.31
N ALA A 59 0.94 14.30 4.24
CA ALA A 59 0.95 15.73 3.95
C ALA A 59 0.29 16.55 5.07
N GLN A 60 -0.84 16.10 5.62
CA GLN A 60 -1.50 16.74 6.77
C GLN A 60 -0.63 16.67 8.04
N LEU A 61 0.00 15.54 8.29
CA LEU A 61 0.91 15.33 9.44
C LEU A 61 2.12 16.26 9.35
N LEU A 62 2.74 16.38 8.17
CA LEU A 62 3.87 17.30 7.95
C LEU A 62 3.45 18.77 8.14
N LYS A 63 2.24 19.17 7.67
CA LYS A 63 1.68 20.49 7.92
C LYS A 63 1.35 20.73 9.41
N ALA A 64 1.03 19.66 10.16
CA ALA A 64 0.84 19.71 11.61
C ALA A 64 2.17 19.67 12.39
N ASP A 65 3.30 19.82 11.71
CA ASP A 65 4.65 19.77 12.29
C ASP A 65 4.97 18.44 13.00
N CYS A 66 4.48 17.31 12.47
CA CYS A 66 4.89 15.97 12.89
C CYS A 66 6.20 15.57 12.21
N GLU A 67 7.01 14.78 12.91
CA GLU A 67 8.12 14.04 12.33
C GLU A 67 7.56 12.76 11.69
N VAL A 68 7.63 12.63 10.36
CA VAL A 68 7.03 11.50 9.66
C VAL A 68 8.10 10.56 9.12
N THR A 69 8.00 9.29 9.50
CA THR A 69 8.85 8.21 8.99
C THR A 69 8.04 7.28 8.08
N VAL A 70 8.50 7.10 6.85
CA VAL A 70 8.00 6.06 5.94
C VAL A 70 8.88 4.83 6.07
N LEU A 71 8.29 3.77 6.63
CA LEU A 71 8.92 2.46 6.68
C LEU A 71 8.72 1.74 5.35
N LEU A 72 9.80 1.56 4.60
CA LEU A 72 9.85 0.65 3.46
C LEU A 72 9.99 -0.76 4.01
N ALA A 73 8.84 -1.43 4.19
CA ALA A 73 8.73 -2.68 4.93
C ALA A 73 9.09 -3.88 4.03
N ASP A 74 10.37 -3.98 3.68
CA ASP A 74 10.95 -4.97 2.79
C ASP A 74 10.84 -6.40 3.36
N ILE A 75 11.17 -6.60 4.64
CA ILE A 75 11.00 -7.90 5.32
C ILE A 75 9.52 -8.30 5.36
N HIS A 76 8.61 -7.37 5.65
CA HIS A 76 7.17 -7.64 5.61
C HIS A 76 6.70 -8.03 4.20
N GLY A 77 7.21 -7.36 3.16
CA GLY A 77 6.93 -7.72 1.77
C GLY A 77 7.34 -9.15 1.42
N PHE A 78 8.48 -9.61 1.95
CA PHE A 78 8.92 -11.00 1.82
C PHE A 78 8.06 -11.96 2.66
N LEU A 79 7.68 -11.58 3.89
CA LEU A 79 6.87 -12.42 4.77
C LEU A 79 5.41 -12.56 4.31
N ASP A 80 4.88 -11.61 3.53
CA ASP A 80 3.50 -11.64 3.01
C ASP A 80 3.34 -12.65 1.88
N ASN A 81 3.35 -13.94 2.23
CA ASN A 81 3.17 -15.07 1.31
C ASN A 81 4.11 -15.04 0.09
N LEU A 82 5.33 -14.57 0.28
CA LEU A 82 6.36 -14.46 -0.78
C LEU A 82 5.92 -13.60 -1.98
N LYS A 83 5.06 -12.62 -1.76
CA LYS A 83 4.62 -11.69 -2.82
C LYS A 83 5.75 -10.81 -3.36
N ALA A 84 6.80 -10.61 -2.55
CA ALA A 84 8.02 -9.94 -2.96
C ALA A 84 9.19 -10.94 -2.89
N PRO A 85 9.64 -11.51 -4.03
CA PRO A 85 10.86 -12.30 -4.07
C PRO A 85 12.03 -11.50 -3.51
N LEU A 86 12.89 -12.17 -2.73
CA LEU A 86 13.97 -11.49 -1.99
C LEU A 86 14.91 -10.71 -2.95
N GLU A 87 15.11 -11.25 -4.15
CA GLU A 87 15.96 -10.65 -5.18
C GLU A 87 15.40 -9.30 -5.73
N LEU A 88 14.10 -9.05 -5.56
CA LEU A 88 13.45 -7.82 -6.02
C LEU A 88 13.22 -6.79 -4.91
N VAL A 89 13.42 -7.18 -3.65
CA VAL A 89 13.03 -6.37 -2.49
C VAL A 89 13.76 -5.03 -2.47
N ASP A 90 15.08 -5.02 -2.70
CA ASP A 90 15.89 -3.79 -2.68
C ASP A 90 15.45 -2.81 -3.80
N ASN A 91 15.26 -3.32 -5.03
CA ASN A 91 14.81 -2.50 -6.14
C ASN A 91 13.39 -1.97 -5.90
N ARG A 92 12.51 -2.76 -5.31
CA ARG A 92 11.16 -2.33 -4.94
C ARG A 92 11.17 -1.27 -3.85
N ALA A 93 12.06 -1.37 -2.88
CA ALA A 93 12.21 -0.34 -1.84
C ALA A 93 12.60 1.01 -2.44
N ILE A 94 13.58 1.04 -3.36
CA ILE A 94 13.98 2.26 -4.08
C ILE A 94 12.81 2.81 -4.92
N TYR A 95 12.11 1.93 -5.64
CA TYR A 95 10.93 2.32 -6.42
C TYR A 95 9.85 2.96 -5.55
N TYR A 96 9.51 2.34 -4.41
CA TYR A 96 8.51 2.85 -3.48
C TYR A 96 8.91 4.21 -2.88
N ARG A 97 10.19 4.39 -2.54
CA ARG A 97 10.71 5.68 -2.06
C ARG A 97 10.44 6.78 -3.07
N ASN A 98 10.75 6.56 -4.35
CA ASN A 98 10.53 7.53 -5.42
C ASN A 98 9.03 7.85 -5.58
N VAL A 99 8.17 6.80 -5.61
CA VAL A 99 6.73 6.96 -5.74
C VAL A 99 6.14 7.74 -4.57
N VAL A 100 6.47 7.38 -3.32
CA VAL A 100 5.91 8.05 -2.13
C VAL A 100 6.37 9.50 -2.06
N THR A 101 7.64 9.79 -2.39
CA THR A 101 8.14 11.16 -2.47
C THR A 101 7.34 11.97 -3.49
N ALA A 102 7.19 11.45 -4.72
CA ALA A 102 6.45 12.14 -5.77
C ALA A 102 4.96 12.33 -5.43
N LEU A 103 4.33 11.35 -4.75
CA LEU A 103 2.95 11.47 -4.26
C LEU A 103 2.78 12.62 -3.26
N VAL A 104 3.66 12.72 -2.25
CA VAL A 104 3.58 13.80 -1.25
C VAL A 104 3.88 15.15 -1.89
N GLN A 105 4.80 15.22 -2.84
CA GLN A 105 5.09 16.42 -3.60
C GLN A 105 3.92 16.85 -4.50
N SER A 106 3.21 15.89 -5.12
CA SER A 106 2.08 16.19 -6.01
C SER A 106 0.89 16.85 -5.29
N VAL A 107 0.80 16.70 -3.97
CA VAL A 107 -0.18 17.38 -3.13
C VAL A 107 0.36 18.65 -2.48
N GLY A 108 1.47 19.21 -3.00
CA GLY A 108 1.97 20.54 -2.64
C GLY A 108 2.66 20.65 -1.28
N VAL A 109 3.21 19.56 -0.75
CA VAL A 109 3.87 19.54 0.57
C VAL A 109 5.37 19.31 0.44
N ASP A 110 6.15 20.09 1.22
CA ASP A 110 7.58 19.91 1.33
C ASP A 110 7.94 18.56 1.96
N THR A 111 8.79 17.81 1.29
CA THR A 111 9.25 16.49 1.70
C THR A 111 10.56 16.50 2.48
N SER A 112 11.12 17.68 2.81
CA SER A 112 12.39 17.80 3.54
C SER A 112 12.37 17.16 4.94
N LYS A 113 11.18 17.12 5.58
CA LYS A 113 10.94 16.49 6.89
C LYS A 113 10.45 15.04 6.80
N LEU A 114 10.41 14.45 5.59
CA LEU A 114 9.98 13.08 5.38
C LEU A 114 11.19 12.15 5.48
N ASN A 115 11.18 11.27 6.47
CA ASN A 115 12.22 10.27 6.67
C ASN A 115 11.83 8.94 6.04
N PHE A 116 12.81 8.27 5.41
CA PHE A 116 12.64 6.91 4.91
C PHE A 116 13.55 5.96 5.65
N VAL A 117 12.97 4.88 6.16
CA VAL A 117 13.71 3.79 6.83
C VAL A 117 13.43 2.49 6.10
N LEU A 118 14.49 1.73 5.79
CA LEU A 118 14.37 0.39 5.26
C LEU A 118 14.21 -0.59 6.43
N GLY A 119 13.19 -1.44 6.41
CA GLY A 119 12.90 -2.38 7.51
C GLY A 119 14.12 -3.25 7.86
N SER A 120 14.74 -3.85 6.86
CA SER A 120 15.92 -4.71 7.04
C SER A 120 17.14 -3.99 7.65
N SER A 121 17.17 -2.66 7.66
CA SER A 121 18.28 -1.90 8.24
C SER A 121 18.34 -1.99 9.78
N TYR A 122 17.20 -2.24 10.45
CA TYR A 122 17.12 -2.38 11.90
C TYR A 122 16.50 -3.70 12.37
N GLN A 123 15.57 -4.29 11.56
CA GLN A 123 14.88 -5.54 11.92
C GLN A 123 15.80 -6.76 12.00
N LYS A 124 17.05 -6.64 11.51
CA LYS A 124 18.08 -7.67 11.61
C LYS A 124 19.04 -7.44 12.82
N SER A 125 18.82 -6.38 13.59
CA SER A 125 19.67 -6.14 14.77
C SER A 125 19.46 -7.22 15.84
N PRO A 126 20.48 -7.55 16.65
CA PRO A 126 20.33 -8.54 17.73
C PRO A 126 19.21 -8.18 18.71
N GLU A 127 19.02 -6.91 18.98
CA GLU A 127 18.01 -6.40 19.90
C GLU A 127 16.60 -6.65 19.35
N TYR A 128 16.38 -6.30 18.09
CA TYR A 128 15.09 -6.53 17.43
C TYR A 128 14.76 -8.02 17.34
N VAL A 129 15.71 -8.82 16.90
CA VAL A 129 15.53 -10.28 16.77
C VAL A 129 15.23 -10.91 18.14
N MET A 130 15.89 -10.44 19.22
CA MET A 130 15.60 -10.91 20.57
C MET A 130 14.17 -10.54 21.00
N ASP A 131 13.70 -9.36 20.67
CA ASP A 131 12.31 -8.95 20.94
C ASP A 131 11.30 -9.76 20.15
N VAL A 132 11.61 -10.13 18.89
CA VAL A 132 10.79 -11.08 18.12
C VAL A 132 10.67 -12.42 18.85
N TYR A 133 11.76 -12.97 19.38
CA TYR A 133 11.72 -14.22 20.14
C TYR A 133 10.95 -14.09 21.44
N ARG A 134 11.15 -13.00 22.19
CA ARG A 134 10.39 -12.72 23.42
C ARG A 134 8.89 -12.64 23.13
N MET A 135 8.50 -11.87 22.11
CA MET A 135 7.10 -11.72 21.74
C MET A 135 6.52 -13.04 21.22
N ALA A 136 7.24 -13.79 20.39
CA ALA A 136 6.81 -15.09 19.91
C ALA A 136 6.61 -16.12 21.02
N SER A 137 7.32 -15.99 22.17
CA SER A 137 7.12 -16.85 23.32
C SER A 137 5.86 -16.53 24.14
N MET A 138 5.25 -15.35 23.94
CA MET A 138 4.09 -14.87 24.69
C MET A 138 2.80 -14.79 23.87
N VAL A 139 2.92 -14.79 22.54
CA VAL A 139 1.80 -14.67 21.59
C VAL A 139 1.40 -16.06 21.10
N SER A 140 0.14 -16.43 21.29
CA SER A 140 -0.36 -17.70 20.75
C SER A 140 -0.53 -17.65 19.23
N GLU A 141 -0.45 -18.83 18.56
CA GLU A 141 -0.75 -18.96 17.13
C GLU A 141 -2.13 -18.36 16.77
N SER A 142 -3.14 -18.62 17.59
CA SER A 142 -4.49 -18.09 17.39
C SER A 142 -4.54 -16.56 17.47
N ALA A 143 -3.80 -15.94 18.39
CA ALA A 143 -3.72 -14.49 18.50
C ALA A 143 -2.99 -13.88 17.30
N ALA A 144 -1.85 -14.44 16.88
CA ALA A 144 -1.12 -13.99 15.70
C ALA A 144 -1.96 -14.10 14.41
N LYS A 145 -2.67 -15.23 14.21
CA LYS A 145 -3.60 -15.40 13.07
C LYS A 145 -4.70 -14.35 13.04
N LYS A 146 -5.31 -14.06 14.19
CA LYS A 146 -6.39 -13.06 14.29
C LYS A 146 -5.89 -11.65 14.04
N ALA A 147 -4.74 -11.28 14.59
CA ALA A 147 -4.12 -9.98 14.36
C ALA A 147 -3.79 -9.76 12.88
N GLY A 148 -3.21 -10.78 12.21
CA GLY A 148 -2.85 -10.72 10.80
C GLY A 148 -3.98 -10.99 9.80
N ALA A 149 -5.22 -11.26 10.25
CA ALA A 149 -6.27 -11.81 9.40
C ALA A 149 -6.67 -10.95 8.19
N GLU A 150 -6.53 -9.64 8.28
CA GLU A 150 -6.90 -8.69 7.21
C GLU A 150 -5.70 -8.18 6.41
N VAL A 151 -4.49 -8.30 6.97
CA VAL A 151 -3.26 -7.80 6.34
C VAL A 151 -2.48 -8.89 5.63
N VAL A 152 -2.53 -10.14 6.14
CA VAL A 152 -1.87 -11.31 5.54
C VAL A 152 -2.92 -12.26 5.00
N LYS A 153 -2.88 -12.55 3.69
CA LYS A 153 -3.82 -13.49 3.07
C LYS A 153 -3.60 -14.89 3.64
N GLN A 154 -4.54 -15.35 4.48
CA GLN A 154 -4.48 -16.65 5.11
C GLN A 154 -4.99 -17.74 4.17
N THR A 155 -4.18 -18.78 3.96
CA THR A 155 -4.57 -20.01 3.28
C THR A 155 -4.65 -21.14 4.31
N GLY A 156 -5.36 -22.23 3.99
CA GLY A 156 -5.53 -23.36 4.91
C GLY A 156 -4.22 -23.98 5.43
N ASN A 157 -3.10 -23.81 4.71
CA ASN A 157 -1.75 -24.21 5.10
C ASN A 157 -0.83 -22.99 4.96
N ALA A 158 -1.03 -21.97 5.78
CA ALA A 158 -0.23 -20.76 5.75
C ALA A 158 1.18 -21.01 6.30
N PRO A 159 2.24 -20.43 5.68
CA PRO A 159 3.60 -20.51 6.21
C PRO A 159 3.72 -19.75 7.54
N LEU A 160 4.71 -20.12 8.36
CA LEU A 160 5.00 -19.46 9.65
C LEU A 160 5.28 -17.96 9.49
N SER A 161 5.74 -17.53 8.32
CA SER A 161 5.97 -16.11 8.01
C SER A 161 4.74 -15.24 8.25
N GLY A 162 3.54 -15.75 7.96
CA GLY A 162 2.27 -15.05 8.22
C GLY A 162 1.96 -14.84 9.69
N LEU A 163 2.56 -15.63 10.60
CA LEU A 163 2.45 -15.46 12.05
C LEU A 163 3.47 -14.45 12.59
N LEU A 164 4.62 -14.34 11.95
CA LEU A 164 5.66 -13.36 12.32
C LEU A 164 5.29 -11.94 11.88
N TYR A 165 4.59 -11.79 10.76
CA TYR A 165 4.22 -10.49 10.21
C TYR A 165 3.60 -9.53 11.25
N PRO A 166 2.53 -9.88 11.98
CA PRO A 166 1.94 -9.00 13.00
C PRO A 166 2.89 -8.72 14.18
N ILE A 167 3.77 -9.65 14.52
CA ILE A 167 4.77 -9.46 15.57
C ILE A 167 5.76 -8.37 15.17
N LEU A 168 6.28 -8.43 13.94
CA LEU A 168 7.21 -7.43 13.45
C LEU A 168 6.55 -6.05 13.39
N GLN A 169 5.33 -5.94 12.88
CA GLN A 169 4.64 -4.66 12.77
C GLN A 169 4.43 -3.98 14.12
N VAL A 170 4.11 -4.76 15.15
CA VAL A 170 3.99 -4.24 16.53
C VAL A 170 5.35 -3.78 17.08
N LEU A 171 6.42 -4.53 16.82
CA LEU A 171 7.77 -4.16 17.28
C LEU A 171 8.33 -2.95 16.54
N ASP A 172 7.92 -2.70 15.30
CA ASP A 172 8.33 -1.53 14.54
C ASP A 172 7.94 -0.22 15.24
N GLU A 173 6.81 -0.17 15.97
CA GLU A 173 6.40 0.98 16.76
C GLU A 173 7.47 1.37 17.80
N GLN A 174 8.06 0.37 18.44
CA GLN A 174 9.10 0.59 19.46
C GLN A 174 10.43 0.94 18.81
N HIS A 175 10.88 0.17 17.83
CA HIS A 175 12.21 0.30 17.25
C HIS A 175 12.35 1.52 16.32
N LEU A 176 11.24 2.03 15.78
CA LEU A 176 11.18 3.33 15.09
C LEU A 176 10.99 4.51 16.07
N ASN A 177 10.90 4.24 17.38
CA ASN A 177 10.66 5.25 18.40
C ASN A 177 9.44 6.13 18.10
N ALA A 178 8.37 5.51 17.57
CA ALA A 178 7.16 6.19 17.17
C ALA A 178 6.28 6.54 18.39
N ASP A 179 5.56 7.64 18.30
CA ASP A 179 4.49 8.02 19.22
C ASP A 179 3.13 7.56 18.65
N CYS A 180 3.05 7.41 17.31
CA CYS A 180 1.84 7.05 16.59
C CYS A 180 2.15 6.23 15.33
N GLN A 181 1.28 5.27 15.01
CA GLN A 181 1.30 4.57 13.72
C GLN A 181 0.11 5.01 12.86
N LEU A 182 0.38 5.30 11.58
CA LEU A 182 -0.61 5.50 10.54
C LEU A 182 -0.84 4.19 9.79
N GLY A 183 -2.11 3.79 9.66
CA GLY A 183 -2.51 2.62 8.87
C GLY A 183 -3.82 2.84 8.13
N GLY A 184 -4.31 1.83 7.43
CA GLY A 184 -5.68 1.74 6.97
C GLY A 184 -6.57 1.07 8.03
N VAL A 185 -7.88 1.23 7.95
CA VAL A 185 -8.82 0.57 8.87
C VAL A 185 -8.76 -0.97 8.78
N ASP A 186 -8.23 -1.52 7.69
CA ASP A 186 -7.92 -2.95 7.54
C ASP A 186 -6.84 -3.45 8.51
N GLN A 187 -6.07 -2.54 9.11
CA GLN A 187 -5.07 -2.86 10.14
C GLN A 187 -5.64 -2.76 11.57
N ARG A 188 -6.93 -2.48 11.69
CA ARG A 188 -7.60 -2.28 12.98
C ARG A 188 -7.34 -3.42 13.97
N LYS A 189 -7.31 -4.67 13.53
CA LYS A 189 -7.05 -5.83 14.40
C LYS A 189 -5.62 -5.88 14.95
N LEU A 190 -4.68 -5.20 14.31
CA LEU A 190 -3.33 -5.00 14.84
C LEU A 190 -3.29 -3.92 15.91
N PHE A 191 -4.18 -2.93 15.85
CA PHE A 191 -4.16 -1.74 16.70
C PHE A 191 -5.11 -1.81 17.88
N THR A 192 -6.28 -2.47 17.77
CA THR A 192 -7.37 -2.34 18.74
C THR A 192 -7.46 -3.46 19.76
N HIS A 193 -8.16 -3.12 20.84
CA HIS A 193 -8.48 -3.97 21.97
C HIS A 193 -9.90 -4.55 21.86
N ASN A 194 -10.10 -5.66 21.14
CA ASN A 194 -11.30 -6.50 21.32
C ASN A 194 -11.20 -7.84 20.59
N PRO A 195 -11.12 -8.93 21.27
CA PRO A 195 -10.37 -9.35 22.45
C PRO A 195 -8.90 -9.72 22.13
N TYR A 196 -8.32 -9.21 21.04
CA TYR A 196 -7.04 -9.68 20.48
C TYR A 196 -6.24 -8.56 19.79
N SER A 197 -6.08 -7.40 20.43
CA SER A 197 -5.27 -6.33 19.84
C SER A 197 -3.78 -6.57 20.08
N ALA A 198 -3.00 -6.59 19.00
CA ALA A 198 -1.60 -6.90 19.09
C ALA A 198 -0.79 -5.77 19.75
N ALA A 199 -0.87 -4.54 19.23
CA ALA A 199 -0.02 -3.44 19.68
C ALA A 199 -0.29 -2.99 21.12
N THR A 200 -1.57 -2.80 21.49
CA THR A 200 -1.94 -2.33 22.84
C THR A 200 -1.78 -3.39 23.92
N GLU A 201 -1.76 -4.67 23.57
CA GLU A 201 -1.60 -5.77 24.52
C GLU A 201 -0.17 -6.32 24.58
N TRP A 202 0.51 -6.45 23.43
CA TRP A 202 1.77 -7.16 23.36
C TRP A 202 2.98 -6.29 23.75
N LEU A 203 3.01 -5.02 23.36
CA LEU A 203 4.08 -4.10 23.73
C LEU A 203 4.26 -3.97 25.26
N PRO A 204 3.18 -3.77 26.08
CA PRO A 204 3.32 -3.72 27.52
C PRO A 204 3.88 -5.00 28.15
N LYS A 205 3.65 -6.18 27.56
CA LYS A 205 4.24 -7.44 28.04
C LYS A 205 5.77 -7.47 27.93
N LEU A 206 6.32 -6.68 27.00
CA LEU A 206 7.76 -6.47 26.87
C LEU A 206 8.29 -5.28 27.67
N GLY A 207 7.41 -4.57 28.40
CA GLY A 207 7.75 -3.35 29.13
C GLY A 207 7.76 -2.07 28.28
N TYR A 208 7.21 -2.12 27.06
CA TYR A 208 7.11 -0.97 26.15
C TYR A 208 5.79 -0.22 26.31
N SER A 209 5.81 1.07 25.99
CA SER A 209 4.60 1.91 26.09
C SER A 209 3.62 1.64 24.95
N VAL A 210 2.34 1.86 25.21
CA VAL A 210 1.29 1.89 24.19
C VAL A 210 1.47 3.12 23.30
N ARG A 211 1.07 3.04 22.03
CA ARG A 211 1.12 4.10 21.03
C ARG A 211 -0.28 4.56 20.62
N ALA A 212 -0.33 5.73 20.02
CA ALA A 212 -1.52 6.17 19.30
C ALA A 212 -1.61 5.48 17.92
N HIS A 213 -2.82 5.30 17.39
CA HIS A 213 -3.01 4.76 16.05
C HIS A 213 -4.06 5.57 15.31
N ILE A 214 -3.73 6.02 14.11
CA ILE A 214 -4.61 6.74 13.21
C ILE A 214 -4.88 5.90 11.96
N MET A 215 -6.16 5.79 11.59
CA MET A 215 -6.60 4.90 10.52
C MET A 215 -7.32 5.66 9.42
N ASN A 216 -6.76 5.56 8.23
CA ASN A 216 -7.43 6.03 7.02
C ASN A 216 -8.64 5.15 6.68
N PRO A 217 -9.69 5.74 6.07
CA PRO A 217 -10.81 4.97 5.53
C PRO A 217 -10.35 4.03 4.41
N MET A 218 -11.18 3.04 4.13
CA MET A 218 -11.00 2.21 2.94
C MET A 218 -11.62 2.90 1.74
N MET A 219 -10.91 2.87 0.61
CA MET A 219 -11.41 3.39 -0.65
C MET A 219 -12.00 2.28 -1.51
N ALA A 220 -13.21 2.49 -2.03
CA ALA A 220 -13.79 1.60 -3.03
C ALA A 220 -12.98 1.68 -4.34
N GLY A 221 -12.69 0.54 -4.92
CA GLY A 221 -12.07 0.42 -6.24
C GLY A 221 -13.04 0.73 -7.37
N LEU A 222 -12.56 0.68 -8.61
CA LEU A 222 -13.34 1.02 -9.78
C LEU A 222 -14.54 0.07 -10.04
N GLY A 223 -14.54 -1.13 -9.46
CA GLY A 223 -15.64 -2.11 -9.47
C GLY A 223 -16.44 -2.16 -8.16
N GLY A 224 -16.43 -1.11 -7.33
CA GLY A 224 -17.18 -1.04 -6.08
C GLY A 224 -16.57 -1.80 -4.90
N GLN A 225 -15.66 -2.74 -5.12
CA GLN A 225 -14.99 -3.49 -4.06
C GLN A 225 -13.69 -2.80 -3.61
N LYS A 226 -13.10 -3.24 -2.47
CA LYS A 226 -11.81 -2.73 -2.00
C LYS A 226 -10.74 -2.81 -3.10
N MET A 227 -10.03 -1.71 -3.35
CA MET A 227 -8.90 -1.66 -4.26
C MET A 227 -7.67 -2.35 -3.65
N SER A 228 -7.05 -3.28 -4.39
CA SER A 228 -5.87 -4.01 -3.95
C SER A 228 -4.71 -3.87 -4.93
N SER A 229 -3.48 -3.82 -4.40
CA SER A 229 -2.26 -3.84 -5.23
C SER A 229 -2.11 -5.15 -6.02
N SER A 230 -2.76 -6.22 -5.60
CA SER A 230 -2.79 -7.53 -6.28
C SER A 230 -3.86 -7.63 -7.39
N ASP A 231 -4.75 -6.65 -7.51
CA ASP A 231 -5.77 -6.65 -8.56
C ASP A 231 -5.15 -6.52 -9.96
N GLY A 232 -5.87 -7.02 -10.96
CA GLY A 232 -5.45 -6.92 -12.36
C GLY A 232 -5.26 -5.46 -12.82
N ALA A 233 -4.43 -5.26 -13.83
CA ALA A 233 -4.08 -3.93 -14.33
C ALA A 233 -5.30 -3.07 -14.76
N ASP A 234 -6.40 -3.71 -15.22
CA ASP A 234 -7.62 -3.02 -15.63
C ASP A 234 -8.53 -2.63 -14.46
N ALA A 235 -8.36 -3.23 -13.28
CA ALA A 235 -9.20 -2.99 -12.11
C ALA A 235 -8.69 -1.85 -11.22
N LYS A 236 -7.49 -1.33 -11.48
CA LYS A 236 -6.87 -0.26 -10.71
C LYS A 236 -6.19 0.77 -11.63
N ILE A 237 -6.07 2.00 -11.15
CA ILE A 237 -5.29 3.06 -11.81
C ILE A 237 -3.88 3.03 -11.21
N ASP A 238 -2.88 2.71 -12.04
CA ASP A 238 -1.45 2.81 -11.68
C ASP A 238 -1.05 4.29 -11.64
N LEU A 239 -0.15 4.68 -10.75
CA LEU A 239 0.30 6.07 -10.63
C LEU A 239 1.09 6.58 -11.85
N LEU A 240 1.57 5.66 -12.68
CA LEU A 240 2.26 5.95 -13.92
C LEU A 240 1.40 5.68 -15.17
N ASP A 241 0.08 5.47 -15.02
CA ASP A 241 -0.84 5.36 -16.15
C ASP A 241 -0.90 6.67 -16.93
N THR A 242 -0.91 6.59 -18.26
CA THR A 242 -1.08 7.78 -19.12
C THR A 242 -2.47 8.39 -18.94
N ALA A 243 -2.63 9.66 -19.32
CA ALA A 243 -3.90 10.37 -19.26
C ALA A 243 -5.04 9.58 -19.96
N GLU A 244 -4.74 8.96 -21.11
CA GLU A 244 -5.70 8.14 -21.88
C GLU A 244 -6.06 6.86 -21.12
N ALA A 245 -5.09 6.21 -20.46
CA ALA A 245 -5.31 5.02 -19.66
C ALA A 245 -6.19 5.33 -18.44
N VAL A 246 -5.91 6.43 -17.73
CA VAL A 246 -6.73 6.93 -16.61
C VAL A 246 -8.17 7.19 -17.07
N ALA A 247 -8.35 7.96 -18.15
CA ALA A 247 -9.65 8.27 -18.69
C ALA A 247 -10.43 7.01 -19.11
N LYS A 248 -9.77 6.05 -19.74
CA LYS A 248 -10.36 4.76 -20.14
C LYS A 248 -10.82 3.94 -18.95
N LYS A 249 -10.00 3.87 -17.88
CA LYS A 249 -10.31 3.11 -16.66
C LYS A 249 -11.49 3.74 -15.90
N ILE A 250 -11.49 5.08 -15.70
CA ILE A 250 -12.59 5.79 -15.05
C ILE A 250 -13.89 5.68 -15.88
N LYS A 251 -13.80 5.76 -17.22
CA LYS A 251 -14.97 5.56 -18.09
C LYS A 251 -15.62 4.19 -17.88
N LYS A 252 -14.82 3.14 -17.70
CA LYS A 252 -15.29 1.75 -17.47
C LYS A 252 -15.72 1.48 -16.04
N ALA A 253 -15.33 2.31 -15.06
CA ALA A 253 -15.64 2.12 -13.64
C ALA A 253 -17.15 1.95 -13.41
N GLU A 254 -17.53 1.14 -12.45
CA GLU A 254 -18.93 1.01 -12.02
C GLU A 254 -19.37 2.31 -11.34
N CYS A 255 -20.46 2.88 -11.82
CA CYS A 255 -20.97 4.16 -11.36
C CYS A 255 -22.45 4.25 -11.79
N PHE A 256 -23.31 3.61 -11.00
CA PHE A 256 -24.74 3.54 -11.30
C PHE A 256 -25.42 4.85 -10.92
N PRO A 257 -26.32 5.41 -11.78
CA PRO A 257 -27.04 6.63 -11.49
C PRO A 257 -27.77 6.57 -10.14
N LYS A 258 -27.72 7.65 -9.36
CA LYS A 258 -28.38 7.83 -8.04
C LYS A 258 -27.86 6.92 -6.91
N ILE A 259 -27.00 5.92 -7.19
CA ILE A 259 -26.46 5.02 -6.18
C ILE A 259 -25.13 5.58 -5.69
N VAL A 260 -25.12 6.00 -4.43
CA VAL A 260 -23.95 6.61 -3.76
C VAL A 260 -23.06 5.54 -3.14
N GLU A 261 -23.68 4.50 -2.58
CA GLU A 261 -23.02 3.40 -1.88
C GLU A 261 -22.15 2.60 -2.85
N ASP A 262 -20.97 2.18 -2.38
CA ASP A 262 -19.99 1.38 -3.14
C ASP A 262 -19.59 1.95 -4.50
N ASN A 263 -19.76 3.27 -4.68
CA ASN A 263 -19.44 3.96 -5.93
C ASN A 263 -17.96 4.37 -5.95
N GLY A 264 -17.14 3.64 -6.70
CA GLY A 264 -15.70 3.87 -6.80
C GLY A 264 -15.33 5.27 -7.34
N VAL A 265 -16.16 5.86 -8.21
CA VAL A 265 -15.89 7.20 -8.76
C VAL A 265 -16.15 8.28 -7.71
N LEU A 266 -17.25 8.17 -6.95
CA LEU A 266 -17.51 9.06 -5.81
C LEU A 266 -16.46 8.88 -4.70
N SER A 267 -15.98 7.65 -4.48
CA SER A 267 -14.93 7.37 -3.52
C SER A 267 -13.61 8.08 -3.87
N ILE A 268 -13.28 8.21 -5.16
CA ILE A 268 -12.12 9.03 -5.60
C ILE A 268 -12.33 10.50 -5.24
N VAL A 269 -13.51 11.05 -5.49
CA VAL A 269 -13.82 12.45 -5.14
C VAL A 269 -13.67 12.66 -3.63
N GLU A 270 -14.28 11.80 -2.83
CA GLU A 270 -14.32 11.89 -1.37
C GLU A 270 -12.94 11.76 -0.72
N ASN A 271 -12.18 10.74 -1.14
CA ASN A 271 -10.98 10.32 -0.43
C ASN A 271 -9.68 10.87 -1.03
N ILE A 272 -9.71 11.36 -2.28
CA ILE A 272 -8.53 11.89 -2.96
C ILE A 272 -8.72 13.34 -3.36
N LEU A 273 -9.70 13.65 -4.22
CA LEU A 273 -9.78 14.95 -4.87
C LEU A 273 -10.15 16.09 -3.91
N PHE A 274 -11.13 15.91 -3.03
CA PHE A 274 -11.47 16.91 -2.02
C PHE A 274 -10.34 17.15 -1.02
N PRO A 275 -9.75 16.09 -0.37
CA PRO A 275 -8.63 16.30 0.53
C PRO A 275 -7.42 16.96 -0.14
N ALA A 276 -7.12 16.62 -1.41
CA ALA A 276 -6.06 17.26 -2.16
C ALA A 276 -6.37 18.74 -2.45
N ALA A 277 -7.60 19.06 -2.84
CA ALA A 277 -8.03 20.44 -3.09
C ALA A 277 -7.94 21.32 -1.83
N VAL A 278 -8.35 20.78 -0.68
CA VAL A 278 -8.23 21.46 0.63
C VAL A 278 -6.76 21.71 0.99
N LEU A 279 -5.90 20.72 0.82
CA LEU A 279 -4.46 20.87 1.08
C LEU A 279 -3.80 21.94 0.20
N ASN A 280 -4.26 22.06 -1.04
CA ASN A 280 -3.77 23.06 -2.00
C ASN A 280 -4.47 24.42 -1.86
N GLY A 281 -5.34 24.62 -0.86
CA GLY A 281 -6.00 25.91 -0.56
C GLY A 281 -7.17 26.26 -1.47
N HIS A 282 -7.64 25.35 -2.32
CA HIS A 282 -8.78 25.61 -3.22
C HIS A 282 -10.11 25.13 -2.62
N GLY A 283 -10.13 23.97 -1.97
CA GLY A 283 -11.31 23.43 -1.25
C GLY A 283 -12.54 23.15 -2.12
N GLU A 284 -12.39 23.08 -3.45
CA GLU A 284 -13.50 22.96 -4.40
C GLU A 284 -13.30 21.76 -5.33
N PHE A 285 -14.43 21.13 -5.69
CA PHE A 285 -14.50 20.17 -6.80
C PHE A 285 -15.44 20.71 -7.88
N ARG A 286 -14.92 20.90 -9.09
CA ARG A 286 -15.62 21.53 -10.20
C ARG A 286 -15.98 20.54 -11.26
N VAL A 287 -17.24 20.55 -11.72
CA VAL A 287 -17.77 19.72 -12.79
C VAL A 287 -18.29 20.60 -13.92
N GLU A 288 -17.60 20.59 -15.04
CA GLU A 288 -18.02 21.33 -16.23
C GLU A 288 -19.27 20.70 -16.85
N ARG A 289 -20.17 21.57 -17.34
CA ARG A 289 -21.38 21.18 -18.07
C ARG A 289 -21.39 21.82 -19.45
N ARG A 290 -21.88 21.08 -20.45
CA ARG A 290 -21.78 21.48 -21.85
C ARG A 290 -22.52 22.77 -22.17
N ASP A 291 -23.76 22.92 -21.67
CA ASP A 291 -24.68 24.00 -22.02
C ASP A 291 -25.27 24.69 -20.77
N ALA A 292 -24.54 24.65 -19.65
CA ALA A 292 -24.97 25.27 -18.39
C ALA A 292 -23.74 25.68 -17.57
N GLU A 293 -23.95 26.53 -16.54
CA GLU A 293 -22.90 26.87 -15.58
C GLU A 293 -22.34 25.66 -14.90
N PRO A 294 -21.02 25.62 -14.63
CA PRO A 294 -20.38 24.53 -13.92
C PRO A 294 -21.01 24.27 -12.55
N LEU A 295 -21.02 23.01 -12.12
CA LEU A 295 -21.32 22.68 -10.74
C LEU A 295 -20.04 22.83 -9.92
N VAL A 296 -20.08 23.61 -8.85
CA VAL A 296 -18.97 23.83 -7.93
C VAL A 296 -19.39 23.33 -6.56
N TYR A 297 -18.63 22.35 -6.06
CA TYR A 297 -18.89 21.70 -4.78
C TYR A 297 -17.82 22.06 -3.78
N THR A 298 -18.21 22.47 -2.59
CA THR A 298 -17.33 22.77 -1.46
C THR A 298 -17.38 21.70 -0.37
N SER A 299 -18.25 20.69 -0.53
CA SER A 299 -18.32 19.55 0.37
C SER A 299 -18.72 18.26 -0.36
N ILE A 300 -18.25 17.14 0.15
CA ILE A 300 -18.63 15.81 -0.39
C ILE A 300 -20.12 15.52 -0.18
N ALA A 301 -20.73 16.05 0.88
CA ALA A 301 -22.16 15.90 1.14
C ALA A 301 -23.00 16.44 -0.01
N GLN A 302 -22.66 17.64 -0.53
CA GLN A 302 -23.33 18.23 -1.69
C GLN A 302 -23.17 17.35 -2.95
N VAL A 303 -21.97 16.82 -3.19
CA VAL A 303 -21.72 15.90 -4.34
C VAL A 303 -22.62 14.67 -4.25
N LYS A 304 -22.68 14.04 -3.07
CA LYS A 304 -23.50 12.85 -2.83
C LYS A 304 -24.99 13.14 -2.96
N GLU A 305 -25.44 14.29 -2.43
CA GLU A 305 -26.83 14.71 -2.52
C GLU A 305 -27.26 14.94 -3.96
N ASP A 306 -26.49 15.69 -4.75
CA ASP A 306 -26.79 15.97 -6.15
C ASP A 306 -26.68 14.70 -7.03
N TYR A 307 -25.78 13.78 -6.67
CA TYR A 307 -25.69 12.49 -7.34
C TYR A 307 -26.92 11.63 -7.06
N ALA A 308 -27.41 11.57 -5.83
CA ALA A 308 -28.63 10.85 -5.47
C ALA A 308 -29.89 11.43 -6.14
N LYS A 309 -29.91 12.76 -6.37
CA LYS A 309 -30.99 13.47 -7.05
C LYS A 309 -30.89 13.44 -8.58
N ASP A 310 -29.86 12.81 -9.17
CA ASP A 310 -29.57 12.78 -10.60
C ASP A 310 -29.26 14.17 -11.22
N LEU A 311 -28.89 15.13 -10.40
CA LEU A 311 -28.40 16.43 -10.86
C LEU A 311 -26.94 16.33 -11.30
N LEU A 312 -26.16 15.50 -10.62
CA LEU A 312 -24.80 15.09 -10.97
C LEU A 312 -24.85 13.65 -11.51
N THR A 313 -24.87 13.51 -12.83
CA THR A 313 -24.97 12.19 -13.47
C THR A 313 -23.58 11.55 -13.72
N PRO A 314 -23.47 10.21 -13.88
CA PRO A 314 -22.22 9.56 -14.26
C PRO A 314 -21.57 10.12 -15.52
N GLN A 315 -22.35 10.63 -16.46
CA GLN A 315 -21.89 11.17 -17.74
C GLN A 315 -21.05 12.46 -17.58
N ILE A 316 -21.36 13.28 -16.59
CA ILE A 316 -20.61 14.51 -16.30
C ILE A 316 -19.60 14.32 -15.16
N LEU A 317 -19.88 13.43 -14.20
CA LEU A 317 -18.98 13.14 -13.09
C LEU A 317 -17.68 12.46 -13.55
N LYS A 318 -17.79 11.37 -14.36
CA LYS A 318 -16.61 10.60 -14.79
C LYS A 318 -15.57 11.42 -15.56
N PRO A 319 -15.95 12.28 -16.54
CA PRO A 319 -14.99 13.17 -17.19
C PRO A 319 -14.32 14.15 -16.22
N ALA A 320 -15.09 14.74 -15.28
CA ALA A 320 -14.55 15.66 -14.29
C ALA A 320 -13.54 14.97 -13.36
N VAL A 321 -13.87 13.79 -12.84
CA VAL A 321 -12.96 12.97 -12.02
C VAL A 321 -11.72 12.57 -12.81
N SER A 322 -11.89 12.19 -14.08
CA SER A 322 -10.76 11.83 -14.95
C SER A 322 -9.81 13.01 -15.13
N ALA A 323 -10.31 14.20 -15.46
CA ALA A 323 -9.49 15.39 -15.64
C ALA A 323 -8.77 15.79 -14.36
N ALA A 324 -9.46 15.77 -13.22
CA ALA A 324 -8.87 16.10 -11.92
C ALA A 324 -7.79 15.08 -11.51
N MET A 325 -8.01 13.79 -11.71
CA MET A 325 -7.01 12.76 -11.43
C MET A 325 -5.78 12.87 -12.34
N VAL A 326 -5.97 13.11 -13.63
CA VAL A 326 -4.85 13.34 -14.57
C VAL A 326 -4.02 14.54 -14.12
N SER A 327 -4.68 15.65 -13.76
CA SER A 327 -3.99 16.83 -13.24
C SER A 327 -3.21 16.55 -11.95
N LEU A 328 -3.80 15.81 -11.01
CA LEU A 328 -3.14 15.46 -9.74
C LEU A 328 -1.96 14.50 -9.95
N MET A 329 -2.03 13.61 -10.94
CA MET A 329 -0.98 12.65 -11.25
C MET A 329 0.13 13.22 -12.14
N ALA A 330 -0.11 14.32 -12.85
CA ALA A 330 0.85 14.90 -13.80
C ALA A 330 2.24 15.20 -13.21
N PRO A 331 2.38 15.74 -11.97
CA PRO A 331 3.70 15.94 -11.37
C PRO A 331 4.46 14.63 -11.12
N ILE A 332 3.75 13.53 -10.80
CA ILE A 332 4.35 12.22 -10.56
C ILE A 332 4.91 11.66 -11.87
N GLN A 333 4.13 11.76 -12.93
CA GLN A 333 4.52 11.33 -14.28
C GLN A 333 5.71 12.14 -14.78
N ALA A 334 5.69 13.46 -14.63
CA ALA A 334 6.80 14.34 -15.02
C ALA A 334 8.09 14.00 -14.25
N ALA A 335 8.01 13.73 -12.95
CA ALA A 335 9.15 13.31 -12.14
C ALA A 335 9.71 11.95 -12.61
N TYR A 336 8.84 11.00 -12.96
CA TYR A 336 9.23 9.71 -13.51
C TYR A 336 9.93 9.86 -14.88
N GLU A 337 9.34 10.63 -15.79
CA GLU A 337 9.90 10.87 -17.14
C GLU A 337 11.25 11.58 -17.10
N ALA A 338 11.46 12.47 -16.14
CA ALA A 338 12.72 13.18 -15.94
C ALA A 338 13.83 12.34 -15.30
N SER A 339 13.53 11.16 -14.74
CA SER A 339 14.48 10.33 -13.99
C SER A 339 14.79 9.01 -14.69
N ALA A 340 15.93 8.95 -15.40
CA ALA A 340 16.42 7.71 -15.99
C ALA A 340 16.65 6.61 -14.94
N ASP A 341 17.15 6.98 -13.76
CA ASP A 341 17.38 6.05 -12.65
C ASP A 341 16.07 5.43 -12.16
N TRP A 342 15.00 6.23 -12.06
CA TRP A 342 13.70 5.70 -11.64
C TRP A 342 13.11 4.77 -12.71
N GLN A 343 13.27 5.08 -13.98
CA GLN A 343 12.84 4.21 -15.08
C GLN A 343 13.61 2.88 -15.06
N GLU A 344 14.93 2.91 -14.87
CA GLU A 344 15.75 1.70 -14.74
C GLU A 344 15.33 0.85 -13.52
N ILE A 345 15.15 1.48 -12.35
CA ILE A 345 14.68 0.83 -11.13
C ILE A 345 13.29 0.21 -11.33
N THR A 346 12.41 0.86 -12.09
CA THR A 346 11.08 0.31 -12.41
C THR A 346 11.17 -1.03 -13.13
N LEU A 347 12.07 -1.14 -14.10
CA LEU A 347 12.29 -2.40 -14.84
C LEU A 347 12.90 -3.50 -13.95
N LYS A 348 13.79 -3.13 -13.03
CA LYS A 348 14.40 -4.08 -12.07
C LYS A 348 13.42 -4.53 -10.99
N ALA A 349 12.60 -3.60 -10.47
CA ALA A 349 11.60 -3.87 -9.43
C ALA A 349 10.42 -4.71 -9.94
N TYR A 350 10.03 -4.47 -11.18
CA TYR A 350 8.88 -5.10 -11.83
C TYR A 350 9.24 -5.55 -13.25
N PRO A 351 10.08 -6.58 -13.39
CA PRO A 351 10.47 -7.10 -14.69
C PRO A 351 9.22 -7.60 -15.44
N PRO A 352 9.17 -7.40 -16.78
CA PRO A 352 8.07 -7.91 -17.57
C PRO A 352 7.98 -9.44 -17.41
N PRO A 353 6.77 -10.00 -17.41
CA PRO A 353 6.59 -11.44 -17.25
C PRO A 353 7.35 -12.19 -18.36
N VAL A 354 8.13 -13.19 -17.96
CA VAL A 354 8.80 -14.08 -18.92
C VAL A 354 7.73 -14.82 -19.71
N VAL A 355 7.52 -14.44 -20.96
CA VAL A 355 6.60 -15.13 -21.84
C VAL A 355 7.24 -16.44 -22.25
N HIS A 356 6.98 -17.50 -21.48
CA HIS A 356 7.25 -18.84 -21.94
C HIS A 356 6.35 -19.11 -23.15
N LYS A 357 6.91 -19.05 -24.35
CA LYS A 357 6.18 -19.52 -25.54
C LYS A 357 5.79 -20.96 -25.25
N LYS A 358 4.49 -21.20 -25.07
CA LYS A 358 3.95 -22.57 -24.99
C LYS A 358 4.40 -23.26 -26.28
N VAL A 359 5.37 -24.15 -26.16
CA VAL A 359 5.70 -25.05 -27.27
C VAL A 359 4.40 -25.80 -27.57
N LYS A 360 3.83 -25.50 -28.72
CA LYS A 360 2.64 -26.24 -29.18
C LYS A 360 3.07 -27.69 -29.21
N LYS A 361 2.53 -28.52 -28.31
CA LYS A 361 2.64 -29.97 -28.46
C LYS A 361 2.09 -30.29 -29.83
N VAL A 362 2.95 -30.69 -30.72
CA VAL A 362 2.53 -31.26 -32.02
C VAL A 362 1.64 -32.43 -31.65
N LYS A 363 0.35 -32.32 -31.90
CA LYS A 363 -0.54 -33.44 -31.76
C LYS A 363 -0.09 -34.47 -32.79
N ASP A 364 0.48 -35.57 -32.30
CA ASP A 364 0.75 -36.72 -33.12
C ASP A 364 -0.58 -37.15 -33.74
N ARG A 365 -0.71 -36.89 -35.03
CA ARG A 365 -1.86 -37.41 -35.83
C ARG A 365 -1.54 -38.87 -36.08
N GLY A 366 -1.89 -39.73 -35.14
CA GLY A 366 -1.80 -41.16 -35.31
C GLY A 366 -2.28 -41.57 -36.69
N SER A 367 -1.42 -42.26 -37.43
CA SER A 367 -1.75 -42.70 -38.80
C SER A 367 -2.92 -43.70 -38.73
N ARG A 368 -4.00 -43.37 -39.44
CA ARG A 368 -5.20 -44.24 -39.62
C ARG A 368 -4.98 -45.35 -40.63
N PHE A 369 -3.77 -45.88 -40.74
CA PHE A 369 -3.52 -47.02 -41.62
C PHE A 369 -2.95 -48.19 -40.83
N PRO A 370 -3.66 -49.35 -40.79
CA PRO A 370 -3.12 -50.57 -40.27
C PRO A 370 -2.19 -51.20 -41.33
N GLY A 371 -0.88 -51.20 -41.10
CA GLY A 371 0.01 -51.91 -41.98
C GLY A 371 1.49 -51.47 -42.08
N ALA A 372 1.98 -50.49 -41.33
CA ALA A 372 3.40 -50.18 -41.35
C ALA A 372 4.12 -50.89 -40.20
N LYS A 373 5.04 -51.79 -40.53
CA LYS A 373 5.97 -52.46 -39.57
C LYS A 373 6.86 -51.41 -38.91
N GLN A 374 6.85 -51.39 -37.57
CA GLN A 374 7.81 -50.65 -36.79
C GLN A 374 9.17 -51.30 -36.86
N GLU A 375 10.16 -50.63 -37.40
CA GLU A 375 11.56 -50.88 -37.10
C GLU A 375 11.93 -50.24 -35.74
N ASN A 376 12.32 -51.08 -34.80
CA ASN A 376 12.74 -50.67 -33.48
C ASN A 376 14.07 -49.91 -33.55
N ALA A 377 14.06 -48.62 -33.35
CA ALA A 377 15.23 -47.85 -32.95
C ALA A 377 15.36 -47.94 -31.42
N LYS A 378 16.47 -48.50 -30.95
CA LYS A 378 16.85 -48.52 -29.54
C LYS A 378 17.03 -47.09 -29.00
N PRO A 379 16.64 -46.80 -27.77
CA PRO A 379 16.99 -45.54 -27.11
C PRO A 379 18.49 -45.50 -26.79
N GLU A 380 19.13 -44.43 -27.19
CA GLU A 380 20.50 -44.09 -26.81
C GLU A 380 20.48 -43.63 -25.34
N GLU A 381 21.21 -44.35 -24.47
CA GLU A 381 21.37 -44.02 -23.04
C GLU A 381 22.19 -42.74 -22.91
N ALA A 382 21.60 -41.72 -22.29
CA ALA A 382 22.29 -40.52 -21.89
C ALA A 382 23.24 -40.87 -20.72
N LYS A 383 24.53 -40.58 -20.90
CA LYS A 383 25.57 -40.68 -19.86
C LYS A 383 25.29 -39.69 -18.74
N PRO A 384 25.53 -40.08 -17.45
CA PRO A 384 25.46 -39.13 -16.34
C PRO A 384 26.57 -38.09 -16.41
N ALA A 385 26.26 -36.86 -16.07
CA ALA A 385 27.24 -35.78 -15.91
C ALA A 385 28.11 -36.05 -14.67
N GLU A 386 29.43 -35.92 -14.84
CA GLU A 386 30.43 -36.07 -13.80
C GLU A 386 30.29 -35.03 -12.69
N ASP A 387 30.53 -35.48 -11.47
CA ASP A 387 30.54 -34.75 -10.22
C ASP A 387 31.52 -33.56 -10.24
N ALA A 388 31.04 -32.39 -9.82
CA ALA A 388 31.89 -31.26 -9.41
C ALA A 388 32.37 -31.50 -7.95
N PRO A 389 33.61 -31.12 -7.59
CA PRO A 389 34.22 -31.51 -6.34
C PRO A 389 33.65 -30.76 -5.14
N THR A 390 33.34 -31.50 -4.11
CA THR A 390 32.98 -31.02 -2.77
C THR A 390 34.19 -30.37 -2.10
N GLU A 391 34.21 -29.06 -1.94
CA GLU A 391 35.19 -28.38 -1.09
C GLU A 391 34.81 -28.56 0.38
N GLN A 392 35.77 -29.14 1.12
CA GLN A 392 35.72 -29.34 2.55
C GLN A 392 35.73 -28.02 3.31
N LEU A 393 34.69 -27.79 4.10
CA LEU A 393 34.70 -26.75 5.13
C LEU A 393 35.63 -27.17 6.27
N ALA A 394 36.79 -26.53 6.33
CA ALA A 394 37.72 -26.65 7.45
C ALA A 394 37.08 -26.01 8.71
N GLN A 395 37.08 -26.82 9.77
CA GLN A 395 36.83 -26.40 11.13
C GLN A 395 37.88 -25.38 11.57
N THR A 396 37.47 -24.22 12.05
CA THR A 396 38.30 -23.39 12.93
C THR A 396 37.44 -23.00 14.12
N SER A 397 37.78 -23.62 15.24
CA SER A 397 37.40 -23.25 16.59
C SER A 397 38.11 -21.95 16.96
N ILE A 398 37.41 -20.95 17.47
CA ILE A 398 37.56 -20.28 18.79
C ILE A 398 36.38 -19.29 18.92
#